data_10944031f52a2098c582d531b5835016
#
_entry.id   10944031f52a2098c582d531b5835016
#
_cell.length_a   1.000
_cell.length_b   1.000
_cell.length_c   1.000
_cell.angle_alpha   90.00
_cell.angle_beta   90.00
_cell.angle_gamma   90.00
#
_symmetry.space_group_name_H-M   'P 1'
#
loop_
_entity.id
_entity.type
_entity.pdbx_description
1 polymer ?
#
loop_
_entity_poly.entity_id
_entity_poly.type
_entity_poly.pdbx_seq_one_letter_code
_entity_poly.pdbx_strand_id
1 'polypeptide(L)'
;MYKRKIYDTIIKRLGEQRMFIQVIMGPRQIGKSTVIKQVLDDLSKPFLFYSADTIPSTSSTWISDCWNNARLQMRTQGLEEMILVIDEIQKLKNWSEYVKKEWDADSLNHVNIKVALLGSSRVLLEKGLAESLMGRYEEIRMSHWSYPEMKEAFGMTIEQYIYFGGYPGAAMLIGDEERWKNYVSGAIIDATINKDILMDSPIGKPALLRQTFELSVAYSGKILSLTKMLGILQDAGNTVTLAGYLNLLSDSGLVTGLQKFSIDVARKRASIPKYQVYNNALLSSQLGLTFQKAVSDSKQWGQFFESAIGAYILSEAFTHRFEVFYWREGNDEVDFILKKNQKFIAIEVKSNGEAYTTGLERFRNLFHPSAIFIVGEKGVSPEVFLNMDLRKLFE
;
A
#
# COMPACT_ATOMS: atom_id res chain seq x y z
N MET A 1 8.77 10.96 -19.24
CA MET A 1 7.82 10.42 -18.22
C MET A 1 8.50 10.47 -16.86
N TYR A 2 7.77 10.82 -15.80
CA TYR A 2 8.32 10.92 -14.44
C TYR A 2 8.86 9.57 -13.94
N LYS A 3 10.02 9.58 -13.31
CA LYS A 3 10.64 8.40 -12.67
C LYS A 3 10.44 8.47 -11.17
N ARG A 4 9.74 7.51 -10.60
CA ARG A 4 9.50 7.43 -9.15
C ARG A 4 10.81 7.16 -8.38
N LYS A 5 10.90 7.60 -7.13
CA LYS A 5 12.09 7.33 -6.26
C LYS A 5 12.49 5.85 -6.20
N ILE A 6 11.51 4.94 -6.28
CA ILE A 6 11.75 3.49 -6.26
C ILE A 6 12.49 2.97 -7.50
N TYR A 7 12.45 3.73 -8.61
CA TYR A 7 13.15 3.42 -9.85
C TYR A 7 14.65 3.15 -9.62
N ASP A 8 15.32 3.99 -8.82
CA ASP A 8 16.77 3.86 -8.54
C ASP A 8 17.10 2.53 -7.83
N THR A 9 16.21 2.06 -6.98
CA THR A 9 16.36 0.76 -6.31
C THR A 9 16.22 -0.39 -7.30
N ILE A 10 15.22 -0.33 -8.18
CA ILE A 10 14.93 -1.41 -9.14
C ILE A 10 16.03 -1.52 -10.18
N ILE A 11 16.44 -0.38 -10.78
CA ILE A 11 17.50 -0.38 -11.81
C ILE A 11 18.82 -0.89 -11.24
N LYS A 12 19.18 -0.48 -10.01
CA LYS A 12 20.37 -0.97 -9.33
C LYS A 12 20.33 -2.49 -9.18
N ARG A 13 19.24 -3.04 -8.60
CA ARG A 13 19.13 -4.49 -8.32
C ARG A 13 19.08 -5.35 -9.57
N LEU A 14 18.38 -4.92 -10.62
CA LEU A 14 18.37 -5.62 -11.91
C LEU A 14 19.69 -5.45 -12.68
N GLY A 15 20.45 -4.40 -12.39
CA GLY A 15 21.81 -4.19 -12.92
C GLY A 15 22.87 -5.10 -12.29
N GLU A 16 22.69 -5.52 -11.04
CA GLU A 16 23.64 -6.36 -10.28
C GLU A 16 23.73 -7.79 -10.86
N GLN A 17 24.68 -8.58 -10.36
CA GLN A 17 24.78 -10.01 -10.69
C GLN A 17 23.51 -10.76 -10.25
N ARG A 18 23.20 -11.87 -10.93
CA ARG A 18 22.08 -12.73 -10.58
C ARG A 18 22.29 -13.36 -9.20
N MET A 19 21.57 -12.87 -8.20
CA MET A 19 21.61 -13.41 -6.83
C MET A 19 20.23 -13.77 -6.32
N PHE A 20 19.25 -12.89 -6.53
CA PHE A 20 17.89 -13.01 -6.01
C PHE A 20 16.85 -12.68 -7.07
N ILE A 21 15.71 -13.33 -6.97
CA ILE A 21 14.50 -12.94 -7.67
C ILE A 21 14.02 -11.61 -7.07
N GLN A 22 13.79 -10.60 -7.89
CA GLN A 22 13.25 -9.31 -7.42
C GLN A 22 11.73 -9.35 -7.41
N VAL A 23 11.12 -9.27 -6.23
CA VAL A 23 9.66 -9.30 -6.08
C VAL A 23 9.15 -7.89 -5.79
N ILE A 24 8.47 -7.31 -6.78
CA ILE A 24 7.95 -5.95 -6.73
C ILE A 24 6.47 -6.01 -6.38
N MET A 25 6.14 -5.62 -5.16
CA MET A 25 4.77 -5.68 -4.65
C MET A 25 4.24 -4.30 -4.26
N GLY A 26 2.94 -4.12 -4.40
CA GLY A 26 2.25 -2.90 -3.99
C GLY A 26 0.85 -2.79 -4.56
N PRO A 27 0.02 -1.84 -4.08
CA PRO A 27 -1.38 -1.70 -4.48
C PRO A 27 -1.59 -1.61 -6.00
N ARG A 28 -2.83 -1.79 -6.44
CA ARG A 28 -3.21 -1.52 -7.83
C ARG A 28 -3.04 -0.06 -8.20
N GLN A 29 -2.87 0.22 -9.49
CA GLN A 29 -2.87 1.56 -10.11
C GLN A 29 -1.78 2.52 -9.60
N ILE A 30 -0.70 2.01 -8.97
CA ILE A 30 0.46 2.82 -8.54
C ILE A 30 1.60 2.85 -9.56
N GLY A 31 1.46 2.18 -10.71
CA GLY A 31 2.42 2.22 -11.81
C GLY A 31 3.57 1.22 -11.72
N LYS A 32 3.39 0.03 -11.12
CA LYS A 32 4.41 -1.03 -11.05
C LYS A 32 4.97 -1.40 -12.43
N SER A 33 4.09 -1.80 -13.36
CA SER A 33 4.48 -2.20 -14.73
C SER A 33 5.10 -1.03 -15.52
N THR A 34 4.69 0.21 -15.22
CA THR A 34 5.28 1.42 -15.84
C THR A 34 6.73 1.62 -15.40
N VAL A 35 6.99 1.55 -14.09
CA VAL A 35 8.34 1.73 -13.55
C VAL A 35 9.28 0.63 -14.04
N ILE A 36 8.81 -0.63 -14.08
CA ILE A 36 9.65 -1.73 -14.57
C ILE A 36 10.01 -1.55 -16.06
N LYS A 37 9.05 -1.09 -16.90
CA LYS A 37 9.33 -0.79 -18.30
C LYS A 37 10.36 0.32 -18.46
N GLN A 38 10.25 1.41 -17.69
CA GLN A 38 11.26 2.47 -17.68
C GLN A 38 12.67 1.93 -17.31
N VAL A 39 12.74 1.03 -16.32
CA VAL A 39 14.00 0.41 -15.91
C VAL A 39 14.56 -0.49 -17.01
N LEU A 40 13.73 -1.29 -17.68
CA LEU A 40 14.18 -2.18 -18.75
C LEU A 40 14.69 -1.40 -19.97
N ASP A 41 14.00 -0.31 -20.34
CA ASP A 41 14.42 0.57 -21.43
C ASP A 41 15.79 1.21 -21.15
N ASP A 42 16.02 1.66 -19.89
CA ASP A 42 17.28 2.32 -19.52
C ASP A 42 18.44 1.34 -19.28
N LEU A 43 18.17 0.12 -18.83
CA LEU A 43 19.21 -0.91 -18.68
C LEU A 43 19.78 -1.37 -20.02
N SER A 44 19.02 -1.20 -21.12
CA SER A 44 19.42 -1.64 -22.46
C SER A 44 19.91 -3.10 -22.53
N LYS A 45 19.36 -3.97 -21.67
CA LYS A 45 19.64 -5.40 -21.60
C LYS A 45 18.54 -6.20 -22.27
N PRO A 46 18.84 -7.37 -22.85
CA PRO A 46 17.79 -8.24 -23.38
C PRO A 46 16.77 -8.60 -22.30
N PHE A 47 15.50 -8.47 -22.62
CA PHE A 47 14.43 -8.81 -21.68
C PHE A 47 13.23 -9.45 -22.34
N LEU A 48 12.46 -10.19 -21.55
CA LEU A 48 11.11 -10.66 -21.87
C LEU A 48 10.14 -10.20 -20.80
N PHE A 49 9.00 -9.71 -21.22
CA PHE A 49 7.93 -9.25 -20.32
C PHE A 49 6.64 -10.02 -20.60
N TYR A 50 6.16 -10.76 -19.62
CA TYR A 50 4.91 -11.50 -19.67
C TYR A 50 3.94 -11.00 -18.60
N SER A 51 2.64 -11.13 -18.86
CA SER A 51 1.59 -10.85 -17.88
C SER A 51 0.66 -12.05 -17.72
N ALA A 52 0.43 -12.44 -16.48
CA ALA A 52 -0.51 -13.49 -16.13
C ALA A 52 -1.97 -13.03 -16.09
N ASP A 53 -2.25 -11.76 -16.42
CA ASP A 53 -3.56 -11.12 -16.26
C ASP A 53 -4.70 -11.85 -17.00
N THR A 54 -4.40 -12.38 -18.18
CA THR A 54 -5.36 -13.09 -19.04
C THR A 54 -5.18 -14.61 -19.05
N ILE A 55 -4.26 -15.11 -18.24
CA ILE A 55 -3.93 -16.53 -18.20
C ILE A 55 -4.84 -17.25 -17.22
N PRO A 56 -5.45 -18.40 -17.60
CA PRO A 56 -6.22 -19.21 -16.66
C PRO A 56 -5.38 -19.60 -15.44
N SER A 57 -5.92 -19.43 -14.24
CA SER A 57 -5.19 -19.70 -12.98
C SER A 57 -4.67 -21.14 -12.85
N THR A 58 -5.23 -22.08 -13.62
CA THR A 58 -4.86 -23.51 -13.66
C THR A 58 -3.79 -23.84 -14.71
N SER A 59 -3.29 -22.86 -15.48
CA SER A 59 -2.26 -23.07 -16.50
C SER A 59 -0.91 -23.39 -15.86
N SER A 60 -0.67 -24.67 -15.60
CA SER A 60 0.50 -25.17 -14.87
C SER A 60 1.83 -25.05 -15.62
N THR A 61 1.80 -25.06 -16.97
CA THR A 61 3.00 -25.02 -17.81
C THR A 61 3.46 -23.61 -18.20
N TRP A 62 2.57 -22.63 -18.13
CA TRP A 62 2.81 -21.29 -18.66
C TRP A 62 4.07 -20.61 -18.10
N ILE A 63 4.36 -20.76 -16.80
CA ILE A 63 5.58 -20.22 -16.19
C ILE A 63 6.80 -20.88 -16.79
N SER A 64 6.81 -22.22 -16.90
CA SER A 64 7.90 -22.95 -17.53
C SER A 64 8.09 -22.59 -19.00
N ASP A 65 6.99 -22.31 -19.71
CA ASP A 65 7.03 -21.88 -21.11
C ASP A 65 7.70 -20.49 -21.25
N CYS A 66 7.40 -19.55 -20.34
CA CYS A 66 8.07 -18.25 -20.29
C CYS A 66 9.60 -18.42 -20.10
N TRP A 67 10.03 -19.29 -19.18
CA TRP A 67 11.43 -19.58 -18.95
C TRP A 67 12.10 -20.27 -20.13
N ASN A 68 11.45 -21.25 -20.72
CA ASN A 68 11.97 -21.97 -21.88
C ASN A 68 12.15 -21.04 -23.08
N ASN A 69 11.24 -20.09 -23.28
CA ASN A 69 11.39 -19.07 -24.30
C ASN A 69 12.58 -18.15 -24.02
N ALA A 70 12.80 -17.74 -22.77
CA ALA A 70 13.96 -16.96 -22.38
C ALA A 70 15.28 -17.73 -22.65
N ARG A 71 15.36 -18.98 -22.24
CA ARG A 71 16.52 -19.86 -22.51
C ARG A 71 16.77 -20.09 -23.99
N LEU A 72 15.68 -20.24 -24.78
CA LEU A 72 15.77 -20.39 -26.22
C LEU A 72 16.36 -19.15 -26.90
N GLN A 73 15.85 -17.96 -26.55
CA GLN A 73 16.36 -16.71 -27.08
C GLN A 73 17.82 -16.47 -26.70
N MET A 74 18.22 -16.75 -25.45
CA MET A 74 19.63 -16.65 -25.03
C MET A 74 20.53 -17.52 -25.91
N ARG A 75 20.12 -18.77 -26.14
CA ARG A 75 20.91 -19.70 -26.97
C ARG A 75 20.96 -19.29 -28.44
N THR A 76 19.85 -18.92 -29.03
CA THR A 76 19.75 -18.59 -30.45
C THR A 76 20.42 -17.27 -30.80
N GLN A 77 20.46 -16.33 -29.89
CA GLN A 77 21.04 -14.99 -30.07
C GLN A 77 22.44 -14.85 -29.43
N GLY A 78 22.95 -15.88 -28.77
CA GLY A 78 24.26 -15.84 -28.09
C GLY A 78 24.34 -14.86 -26.94
N LEU A 79 23.24 -14.70 -26.18
CA LEU A 79 23.16 -13.74 -25.08
C LEU A 79 23.74 -14.32 -23.78
N GLU A 80 24.57 -13.54 -23.09
CA GLU A 80 25.18 -13.93 -21.81
C GLU A 80 24.26 -13.76 -20.63
N GLU A 81 23.31 -12.82 -20.73
CA GLU A 81 22.29 -12.56 -19.70
C GLU A 81 20.93 -12.17 -20.31
N MET A 82 19.86 -12.36 -19.55
CA MET A 82 18.50 -11.92 -19.90
C MET A 82 17.72 -11.54 -18.65
N ILE A 83 16.80 -10.59 -18.78
CA ILE A 83 15.85 -10.23 -17.72
C ILE A 83 14.48 -10.82 -18.09
N LEU A 84 13.93 -11.64 -17.21
CA LEU A 84 12.57 -12.18 -17.33
C LEU A 84 11.66 -11.48 -16.33
N VAL A 85 10.64 -10.80 -16.84
CA VAL A 85 9.62 -10.13 -16.01
C VAL A 85 8.30 -10.85 -16.15
N ILE A 86 7.68 -11.19 -15.01
CA ILE A 86 6.33 -11.77 -14.98
C ILE A 86 5.44 -10.87 -14.10
N ASP A 87 4.46 -10.24 -14.72
CA ASP A 87 3.49 -9.36 -14.06
C ASP A 87 2.25 -10.15 -13.62
N GLU A 88 1.66 -9.77 -12.47
CA GLU A 88 0.49 -10.38 -11.83
C GLU A 88 0.64 -11.91 -11.59
N ILE A 89 1.86 -12.34 -11.23
CA ILE A 89 2.24 -13.76 -11.07
C ILE A 89 1.33 -14.51 -10.07
N GLN A 90 0.82 -13.81 -9.03
CA GLN A 90 -0.02 -14.39 -7.99
C GLN A 90 -1.37 -14.92 -8.49
N LYS A 91 -1.77 -14.60 -9.72
CA LYS A 91 -3.00 -15.12 -10.33
C LYS A 91 -2.92 -16.61 -10.70
N LEU A 92 -1.72 -17.14 -10.81
CA LEU A 92 -1.50 -18.55 -11.13
C LEU A 92 -1.42 -19.38 -9.85
N LYS A 93 -2.12 -20.50 -9.82
CA LYS A 93 -2.04 -21.44 -8.70
C LYS A 93 -0.64 -22.08 -8.64
N ASN A 94 -0.12 -22.26 -7.43
CA ASN A 94 1.20 -22.88 -7.16
C ASN A 94 2.36 -22.21 -7.91
N TRP A 95 2.21 -20.93 -8.28
CA TRP A 95 3.20 -20.18 -9.05
C TRP A 95 4.60 -20.25 -8.44
N SER A 96 4.71 -20.22 -7.12
CA SER A 96 5.98 -20.20 -6.40
C SER A 96 6.78 -21.50 -6.55
N GLU A 97 6.10 -22.66 -6.67
CA GLU A 97 6.75 -23.95 -6.92
C GLU A 97 7.35 -24.01 -8.33
N TYR A 98 6.62 -23.53 -9.33
CA TYR A 98 7.12 -23.46 -10.71
C TYR A 98 8.29 -22.49 -10.83
N VAL A 99 8.18 -21.29 -10.24
CA VAL A 99 9.27 -20.32 -10.21
C VAL A 99 10.51 -20.90 -9.52
N LYS A 100 10.33 -21.58 -8.38
CA LYS A 100 11.44 -22.25 -7.68
C LYS A 100 12.12 -23.29 -8.58
N LYS A 101 11.34 -24.15 -9.20
CA LYS A 101 11.86 -25.20 -10.09
C LYS A 101 12.73 -24.61 -11.19
N GLU A 102 12.25 -23.59 -11.88
CA GLU A 102 12.97 -22.98 -13.00
C GLU A 102 14.20 -22.19 -12.54
N TRP A 103 14.08 -21.46 -11.42
CA TRP A 103 15.18 -20.72 -10.81
C TRP A 103 16.34 -21.63 -10.36
N ASP A 104 15.99 -22.75 -9.69
CA ASP A 104 16.98 -23.72 -9.21
C ASP A 104 17.66 -24.43 -10.40
N ALA A 105 16.90 -24.77 -11.45
CA ALA A 105 17.44 -25.35 -12.68
C ALA A 105 18.45 -24.40 -13.36
N ASP A 106 18.15 -23.11 -13.49
CA ASP A 106 19.07 -22.10 -14.03
C ASP A 106 20.32 -21.96 -13.17
N SER A 107 20.18 -22.05 -11.85
CA SER A 107 21.31 -21.97 -10.91
C SER A 107 22.28 -23.16 -11.08
N LEU A 108 21.73 -24.36 -11.26
CA LEU A 108 22.52 -25.58 -11.51
C LEU A 108 23.22 -25.57 -12.87
N ASN A 109 22.57 -25.01 -13.89
CA ASN A 109 23.07 -24.98 -15.26
C ASN A 109 23.84 -23.69 -15.62
N HIS A 110 24.09 -22.81 -14.65
CA HIS A 110 24.74 -21.51 -14.81
C HIS A 110 24.09 -20.61 -15.88
N VAL A 111 22.76 -20.67 -16.00
CA VAL A 111 22.01 -19.82 -16.92
C VAL A 111 21.70 -18.48 -16.22
N ASN A 112 22.14 -17.37 -16.81
CA ASN A 112 22.05 -16.04 -16.22
C ASN A 112 20.72 -15.33 -16.60
N ILE A 113 19.59 -15.91 -16.15
CA ILE A 113 18.28 -15.25 -16.24
C ILE A 113 18.00 -14.53 -14.93
N LYS A 114 17.97 -13.19 -14.96
CA LYS A 114 17.53 -12.34 -13.86
C LYS A 114 16.02 -12.25 -13.87
N VAL A 115 15.36 -12.39 -12.72
CA VAL A 115 13.92 -12.50 -12.66
C VAL A 115 13.31 -11.38 -11.83
N ALA A 116 12.30 -10.71 -12.38
CA ALA A 116 11.45 -9.77 -11.67
C ALA A 116 10.00 -10.24 -11.68
N LEU A 117 9.41 -10.43 -10.52
CA LEU A 117 8.01 -10.81 -10.34
C LEU A 117 7.24 -9.61 -9.80
N LEU A 118 6.14 -9.27 -10.46
CA LEU A 118 5.27 -8.17 -10.04
C LEU A 118 3.93 -8.72 -9.58
N GLY A 119 3.35 -8.06 -8.58
CA GLY A 119 1.99 -8.39 -8.15
C GLY A 119 1.32 -7.31 -7.31
N SER A 120 -0.01 -7.31 -7.36
CA SER A 120 -0.87 -6.36 -6.65
C SER A 120 -1.41 -6.91 -5.32
N SER A 121 -1.56 -8.23 -5.20
CA SER A 121 -2.03 -8.86 -3.97
C SER A 121 -0.85 -9.23 -3.06
N ARG A 122 -0.76 -8.51 -1.94
CA ARG A 122 0.28 -8.74 -0.93
C ARG A 122 0.17 -10.14 -0.32
N VAL A 123 -1.03 -10.55 0.09
CA VAL A 123 -1.25 -11.85 0.77
C VAL A 123 -0.86 -13.02 -0.11
N LEU A 124 -1.30 -13.01 -1.38
CA LEU A 124 -1.01 -14.11 -2.29
C LEU A 124 0.47 -14.20 -2.63
N LEU A 125 1.15 -13.05 -2.75
CA LEU A 125 2.60 -13.02 -2.94
C LEU A 125 3.32 -13.52 -1.69
N GLU A 126 3.06 -12.96 -0.51
CA GLU A 126 3.72 -13.35 0.74
C GLU A 126 3.52 -14.85 1.04
N LYS A 127 2.33 -15.40 0.80
CA LYS A 127 2.07 -16.83 0.96
C LYS A 127 2.97 -17.68 0.05
N GLY A 128 2.99 -17.42 -1.25
CA GLY A 128 3.82 -18.17 -2.19
C GLY A 128 5.32 -18.03 -1.91
N LEU A 129 5.77 -16.83 -1.51
CA LEU A 129 7.17 -16.57 -1.15
C LEU A 129 7.60 -17.37 0.08
N ALA A 130 6.76 -17.40 1.13
CA ALA A 130 7.04 -18.13 2.36
C ALA A 130 7.03 -19.66 2.16
N GLU A 131 6.15 -20.18 1.29
CA GLU A 131 6.01 -21.62 1.06
C GLU A 131 7.19 -22.21 0.26
N SER A 132 7.67 -21.53 -0.79
CA SER A 132 8.58 -22.17 -1.74
C SER A 132 9.88 -21.40 -2.05
N LEU A 133 9.90 -20.08 -1.94
CA LEU A 133 11.00 -19.24 -2.44
C LEU A 133 11.94 -18.70 -1.35
N MET A 134 11.79 -19.15 -0.11
CA MET A 134 12.63 -18.69 1.01
C MET A 134 14.13 -18.75 0.66
N GLY A 135 14.85 -17.64 0.88
CA GLY A 135 16.28 -17.50 0.58
C GLY A 135 16.61 -17.23 -0.89
N ARG A 136 15.61 -17.14 -1.80
CA ARG A 136 15.81 -16.94 -3.26
C ARG A 136 15.35 -15.58 -3.76
N TYR A 137 14.74 -14.74 -2.93
CA TYR A 137 14.13 -13.47 -3.35
C TYR A 137 14.48 -12.30 -2.45
N GLU A 138 14.32 -11.12 -2.99
CA GLU A 138 14.29 -9.85 -2.28
C GLU A 138 13.01 -9.09 -2.62
N GLU A 139 12.42 -8.45 -1.60
CA GLU A 139 11.21 -7.64 -1.77
C GLU A 139 11.53 -6.19 -2.07
N ILE A 140 10.82 -5.64 -3.05
CA ILE A 140 10.74 -4.21 -3.34
C ILE A 140 9.29 -3.78 -3.13
N ARG A 141 9.04 -3.00 -2.09
CA ARG A 141 7.70 -2.55 -1.73
C ARG A 141 7.43 -1.18 -2.33
N MET A 142 6.48 -1.12 -3.24
CA MET A 142 6.00 0.12 -3.84
C MET A 142 4.73 0.58 -3.14
N SER A 143 4.79 1.74 -2.48
CA SER A 143 3.62 2.39 -1.87
C SER A 143 2.87 3.28 -2.87
N HIS A 144 1.77 3.90 -2.41
CA HIS A 144 1.10 4.98 -3.13
C HIS A 144 2.07 6.12 -3.45
N TRP A 145 1.73 6.95 -4.43
CA TRP A 145 2.53 8.12 -4.77
C TRP A 145 2.48 9.12 -3.63
N SER A 146 3.64 9.58 -3.21
CA SER A 146 3.80 10.60 -2.18
C SER A 146 3.47 12.00 -2.72
N TYR A 147 3.25 12.97 -1.81
CA TYR A 147 3.02 14.36 -2.21
C TYR A 147 4.13 14.93 -3.11
N PRO A 148 5.44 14.77 -2.79
CA PRO A 148 6.50 15.21 -3.68
C PRO A 148 6.42 14.61 -5.09
N GLU A 149 6.16 13.29 -5.21
CA GLU A 149 6.00 12.64 -6.52
C GLU A 149 4.81 13.21 -7.30
N MET A 150 3.66 13.45 -6.65
CA MET A 150 2.47 14.02 -7.28
C MET A 150 2.68 15.50 -7.64
N LYS A 151 3.39 16.28 -6.80
CA LYS A 151 3.78 17.66 -7.08
C LYS A 151 4.70 17.78 -8.30
N GLU A 152 5.75 16.97 -8.34
CA GLU A 152 6.73 16.99 -9.43
C GLU A 152 6.16 16.47 -10.76
N ALA A 153 5.34 15.42 -10.72
CA ALA A 153 4.81 14.78 -11.92
C ALA A 153 3.59 15.50 -12.50
N PHE A 154 2.72 16.08 -11.66
CA PHE A 154 1.40 16.58 -12.05
C PHE A 154 1.14 18.03 -11.60
N GLY A 155 2.07 18.69 -10.89
CA GLY A 155 1.91 20.05 -10.40
C GLY A 155 0.86 20.20 -9.28
N MET A 156 0.53 19.12 -8.56
CA MET A 156 -0.49 19.16 -7.50
C MET A 156 -0.08 20.10 -6.35
N THR A 157 -1.02 20.93 -5.89
CA THR A 157 -0.88 21.65 -4.63
C THR A 157 -1.04 20.70 -3.45
N ILE A 158 -0.69 21.14 -2.25
CA ILE A 158 -0.85 20.33 -1.05
C ILE A 158 -2.33 20.05 -0.74
N GLU A 159 -3.20 21.03 -0.92
CA GLU A 159 -4.63 20.89 -0.71
C GLU A 159 -5.22 19.89 -1.71
N GLN A 160 -4.79 19.96 -2.97
CA GLN A 160 -5.19 18.99 -3.99
C GLN A 160 -4.75 17.57 -3.61
N TYR A 161 -3.51 17.40 -3.14
CA TYR A 161 -3.05 16.09 -2.70
C TYR A 161 -3.82 15.57 -1.49
N ILE A 162 -4.08 16.42 -0.50
CA ILE A 162 -4.88 16.05 0.68
C ILE A 162 -6.27 15.56 0.27
N TYR A 163 -6.90 16.19 -0.70
CA TYR A 163 -8.25 15.80 -1.15
C TYR A 163 -8.22 14.67 -2.20
N PHE A 164 -7.49 14.84 -3.30
CA PHE A 164 -7.50 13.90 -4.44
C PHE A 164 -6.58 12.69 -4.27
N GLY A 165 -5.67 12.71 -3.29
CA GLY A 165 -4.75 11.62 -2.99
C GLY A 165 -3.67 11.39 -4.04
N GLY A 166 -3.00 10.22 -3.97
CA GLY A 166 -1.82 9.88 -4.76
C GLY A 166 -2.06 8.71 -5.75
N TYR A 167 -3.12 8.74 -6.54
CA TYR A 167 -3.30 7.85 -7.69
C TYR A 167 -2.93 8.55 -8.99
N PRO A 168 -1.83 8.16 -9.67
CA PRO A 168 -1.34 8.88 -10.85
C PRO A 168 -2.34 8.86 -12.02
N GLY A 169 -3.08 7.77 -12.20
CA GLY A 169 -4.11 7.67 -13.24
C GLY A 169 -5.29 8.62 -13.03
N ALA A 170 -5.59 8.98 -11.77
CA ALA A 170 -6.67 9.91 -11.44
C ALA A 170 -6.22 11.37 -11.51
N ALA A 171 -4.90 11.66 -11.41
CA ALA A 171 -4.35 13.01 -11.33
C ALA A 171 -4.75 13.92 -12.51
N MET A 172 -4.83 13.35 -13.71
CA MET A 172 -5.20 14.10 -14.93
C MET A 172 -6.70 14.47 -14.98
N LEU A 173 -7.50 13.94 -14.06
CA LEU A 173 -8.95 14.12 -14.03
C LEU A 173 -9.42 15.12 -12.97
N ILE A 174 -8.53 15.67 -12.15
CA ILE A 174 -8.89 16.56 -11.02
C ILE A 174 -9.61 17.86 -11.44
N GLY A 175 -9.48 18.28 -12.70
CA GLY A 175 -10.23 19.41 -13.28
C GLY A 175 -11.71 19.12 -13.52
N ASP A 176 -12.12 17.84 -13.51
CA ASP A 176 -13.49 17.37 -13.62
C ASP A 176 -13.76 16.36 -12.50
N GLU A 177 -14.26 16.87 -11.36
CA GLU A 177 -14.43 16.08 -10.15
C GLU A 177 -15.38 14.88 -10.32
N GLU A 178 -16.41 15.00 -11.16
CA GLU A 178 -17.35 13.91 -11.38
C GLU A 178 -16.65 12.77 -12.13
N ARG A 179 -15.93 13.09 -13.18
CA ARG A 179 -15.14 12.13 -13.93
C ARG A 179 -14.04 11.51 -13.08
N TRP A 180 -13.39 12.31 -12.23
CA TRP A 180 -12.40 11.81 -11.27
C TRP A 180 -13.02 10.81 -10.27
N LYS A 181 -14.18 11.14 -9.67
CA LYS A 181 -14.91 10.25 -8.74
C LYS A 181 -15.31 8.94 -9.42
N ASN A 182 -15.83 9.01 -10.64
CA ASN A 182 -16.22 7.84 -11.41
C ASN A 182 -15.01 6.93 -11.70
N TYR A 183 -13.86 7.52 -12.02
CA TYR A 183 -12.62 6.77 -12.23
C TYR A 183 -12.14 6.10 -10.94
N VAL A 184 -12.10 6.81 -9.82
CA VAL A 184 -11.66 6.24 -8.52
C VAL A 184 -12.60 5.13 -8.10
N SER A 185 -13.92 5.32 -8.20
CA SER A 185 -14.90 4.31 -7.81
C SER A 185 -14.83 3.08 -8.71
N GLY A 186 -14.88 3.24 -10.04
CA GLY A 186 -14.94 2.11 -10.97
C GLY A 186 -13.59 1.45 -11.23
N ALA A 187 -12.57 2.25 -11.62
CA ALA A 187 -11.28 1.69 -12.04
C ALA A 187 -10.36 1.31 -10.87
N ILE A 188 -10.57 1.87 -9.67
CA ILE A 188 -9.75 1.58 -8.50
C ILE A 188 -10.51 0.73 -7.50
N ILE A 189 -11.58 1.24 -6.90
CA ILE A 189 -12.30 0.57 -5.81
C ILE A 189 -12.97 -0.70 -6.31
N ASP A 190 -13.86 -0.59 -7.31
CA ASP A 190 -14.60 -1.75 -7.83
C ASP A 190 -13.68 -2.79 -8.45
N ALA A 191 -12.65 -2.35 -9.18
CA ALA A 191 -11.68 -3.27 -9.75
C ALA A 191 -10.91 -4.03 -8.66
N THR A 192 -10.48 -3.37 -7.58
CA THR A 192 -9.77 -4.03 -6.47
C THR A 192 -10.68 -4.98 -5.72
N ILE A 193 -11.89 -4.54 -5.34
CA ILE A 193 -12.82 -5.40 -4.60
C ILE A 193 -13.21 -6.62 -5.44
N ASN A 194 -13.61 -6.41 -6.70
CA ASN A 194 -14.14 -7.49 -7.53
C ASN A 194 -13.06 -8.43 -8.08
N LYS A 195 -11.90 -7.90 -8.48
CA LYS A 195 -10.85 -8.71 -9.13
C LYS A 195 -9.81 -9.27 -8.17
N ASP A 196 -9.45 -8.52 -7.10
CA ASP A 196 -8.38 -8.97 -6.19
C ASP A 196 -8.97 -9.67 -4.96
N ILE A 197 -10.12 -9.22 -4.45
CA ILE A 197 -10.66 -9.81 -3.22
C ILE A 197 -11.66 -10.92 -3.53
N LEU A 198 -12.70 -10.62 -4.36
CA LEU A 198 -13.79 -11.58 -4.59
C LEU A 198 -13.39 -12.75 -5.49
N MET A 199 -12.46 -12.57 -6.44
CA MET A 199 -12.00 -13.67 -7.28
C MET A 199 -10.98 -14.56 -6.58
N ASP A 200 -10.16 -13.99 -5.68
CA ASP A 200 -9.05 -14.68 -5.05
C ASP A 200 -9.42 -15.32 -3.71
N SER A 201 -10.56 -14.93 -3.12
CA SER A 201 -11.02 -15.43 -1.83
C SER A 201 -12.48 -15.88 -1.86
N PRO A 202 -12.81 -17.04 -1.27
CA PRO A 202 -14.21 -17.48 -1.16
C PRO A 202 -14.96 -16.61 -0.16
N ILE A 203 -15.64 -15.58 -0.62
CA ILE A 203 -16.41 -14.66 0.20
C ILE A 203 -17.89 -14.99 0.17
N GLY A 204 -18.42 -15.40 1.32
CA GLY A 204 -19.82 -15.79 1.45
C GLY A 204 -20.82 -14.63 1.33
N LYS A 205 -20.39 -13.40 1.65
CA LYS A 205 -21.26 -12.19 1.65
C LYS A 205 -20.56 -11.02 0.95
N PRO A 206 -20.52 -10.95 -0.40
CA PRO A 206 -19.85 -9.86 -1.13
C PRO A 206 -20.43 -8.46 -0.83
N ALA A 207 -21.75 -8.36 -0.68
CA ALA A 207 -22.40 -7.10 -0.33
C ALA A 207 -21.93 -6.56 1.03
N LEU A 208 -21.76 -7.44 2.02
CA LEU A 208 -21.27 -7.07 3.34
C LEU A 208 -19.79 -6.61 3.29
N LEU A 209 -18.94 -7.24 2.48
CA LEU A 209 -17.57 -6.76 2.24
C LEU A 209 -17.59 -5.32 1.72
N ARG A 210 -18.46 -5.03 0.74
CA ARG A 210 -18.62 -3.69 0.18
C ARG A 210 -19.07 -2.67 1.23
N GLN A 211 -20.09 -2.99 2.00
CA GLN A 211 -20.58 -2.14 3.08
C GLN A 211 -19.53 -1.93 4.17
N THR A 212 -18.73 -2.97 4.49
CA THR A 212 -17.61 -2.86 5.44
C THR A 212 -16.56 -1.88 4.92
N PHE A 213 -16.25 -1.92 3.63
CA PHE A 213 -15.36 -0.95 2.98
C PHE A 213 -15.91 0.48 3.10
N GLU A 214 -17.13 0.72 2.64
CA GLU A 214 -17.75 2.05 2.61
C GLU A 214 -17.80 2.68 4.00
N LEU A 215 -18.23 1.91 5.02
CA LEU A 215 -18.29 2.39 6.38
C LEU A 215 -16.88 2.65 6.96
N SER A 216 -15.93 1.75 6.71
CA SER A 216 -14.55 1.93 7.17
C SER A 216 -13.90 3.18 6.58
N VAL A 217 -14.14 3.45 5.30
CA VAL A 217 -13.65 4.65 4.60
C VAL A 217 -14.28 5.92 5.19
N ALA A 218 -15.61 5.95 5.41
CA ALA A 218 -16.30 7.09 6.01
C ALA A 218 -15.81 7.40 7.44
N TYR A 219 -15.29 6.38 8.13
CA TYR A 219 -14.70 6.50 9.46
C TYR A 219 -13.17 6.67 9.44
N SER A 220 -12.55 6.99 8.31
CA SER A 220 -11.09 7.28 8.28
C SER A 220 -10.74 8.42 9.25
N GLY A 221 -9.72 8.20 10.10
CA GLY A 221 -9.36 9.05 11.23
C GLY A 221 -10.18 8.82 12.50
N LYS A 222 -11.19 7.93 12.51
CA LYS A 222 -12.11 7.76 13.65
C LYS A 222 -12.09 6.33 14.20
N ILE A 223 -12.42 6.22 15.49
CA ILE A 223 -12.49 4.94 16.21
C ILE A 223 -13.93 4.43 16.18
N LEU A 224 -14.14 3.20 15.70
CA LEU A 224 -15.43 2.51 15.71
C LEU A 224 -15.23 1.03 16.01
N SER A 225 -15.93 0.51 17.04
CA SER A 225 -15.85 -0.92 17.33
C SER A 225 -16.56 -1.77 16.27
N LEU A 226 -16.06 -2.97 16.03
CA LEU A 226 -16.70 -3.93 15.13
C LEU A 226 -18.14 -4.27 15.59
N THR A 227 -18.40 -4.27 16.88
CA THR A 227 -19.76 -4.44 17.42
C THR A 227 -20.70 -3.30 17.02
N LYS A 228 -20.24 -2.03 17.10
CA LYS A 228 -21.02 -0.88 16.62
C LYS A 228 -21.20 -0.93 15.11
N MET A 229 -20.17 -1.33 14.37
CA MET A 229 -20.26 -1.52 12.92
C MET A 229 -21.31 -2.57 12.56
N LEU A 230 -21.40 -3.69 13.29
CA LEU A 230 -22.47 -4.69 13.13
C LEU A 230 -23.88 -4.09 13.28
N GLY A 231 -24.07 -3.19 14.25
CA GLY A 231 -25.36 -2.54 14.48
C GLY A 231 -25.77 -1.55 13.38
N ILE A 232 -24.82 -1.10 12.56
CA ILE A 232 -25.08 -0.17 11.43
C ILE A 232 -25.33 -0.94 10.14
N LEU A 233 -24.60 -2.05 9.92
CA LEU A 233 -24.64 -2.84 8.70
C LEU A 233 -25.83 -3.83 8.72
N GLN A 234 -26.47 -3.97 7.57
CA GLN A 234 -27.52 -4.98 7.37
C GLN A 234 -26.90 -6.36 7.14
N ASP A 235 -27.50 -7.42 7.72
CA ASP A 235 -27.06 -8.81 7.57
C ASP A 235 -25.56 -9.05 7.89
N ALA A 236 -25.05 -8.38 8.89
CA ALA A 236 -23.62 -8.24 9.17
C ALA A 236 -22.93 -9.55 9.63
N GLY A 237 -23.68 -10.59 10.03
CA GLY A 237 -23.05 -11.81 10.54
C GLY A 237 -22.47 -11.61 11.95
N ASN A 238 -21.11 -11.70 12.07
CA ASN A 238 -20.43 -11.54 13.35
C ASN A 238 -19.16 -10.68 13.22
N THR A 239 -18.57 -10.29 14.35
CA THR A 239 -17.36 -9.45 14.42
C THR A 239 -16.14 -10.13 13.79
N VAL A 240 -16.06 -11.47 13.78
CA VAL A 240 -14.96 -12.22 13.16
C VAL A 240 -15.00 -12.08 11.64
N THR A 241 -16.20 -12.14 11.04
CA THR A 241 -16.40 -11.91 9.61
C THR A 241 -15.96 -10.50 9.21
N LEU A 242 -16.39 -9.47 9.97
CA LEU A 242 -15.98 -8.09 9.70
C LEU A 242 -14.48 -7.88 9.87
N ALA A 243 -13.86 -8.47 10.90
CA ALA A 243 -12.41 -8.44 11.08
C ALA A 243 -11.68 -9.09 9.89
N GLY A 244 -12.16 -10.23 9.42
CA GLY A 244 -11.64 -10.89 8.21
C GLY A 244 -11.75 -10.01 6.97
N TYR A 245 -12.89 -9.35 6.76
CA TYR A 245 -13.07 -8.43 5.63
C TYR A 245 -12.17 -7.19 5.74
N LEU A 246 -12.02 -6.62 6.93
CA LEU A 246 -11.11 -5.51 7.15
C LEU A 246 -9.65 -5.89 6.85
N ASN A 247 -9.24 -7.12 7.19
CA ASN A 247 -7.91 -7.61 6.84
C ASN A 247 -7.75 -7.70 5.31
N LEU A 248 -8.71 -8.28 4.59
CA LEU A 248 -8.66 -8.37 3.12
C LEU A 248 -8.59 -6.98 2.45
N LEU A 249 -9.34 -6.01 2.97
CA LEU A 249 -9.31 -4.63 2.51
C LEU A 249 -7.96 -3.96 2.79
N SER A 250 -7.38 -4.24 3.95
CA SER A 250 -6.04 -3.76 4.34
C SER A 250 -4.95 -4.34 3.45
N ASP A 251 -4.99 -5.62 3.20
CA ASP A 251 -4.02 -6.32 2.37
C ASP A 251 -4.06 -5.88 0.89
N SER A 252 -5.25 -5.44 0.46
CA SER A 252 -5.45 -4.87 -0.88
C SER A 252 -5.08 -3.37 -0.96
N GLY A 253 -4.62 -2.76 0.14
CA GLY A 253 -4.20 -1.36 0.18
C GLY A 253 -5.35 -0.35 0.11
N LEU A 254 -6.56 -0.72 0.54
CA LEU A 254 -7.73 0.15 0.55
C LEU A 254 -7.90 0.86 1.90
N VAL A 255 -8.24 0.13 2.94
CA VAL A 255 -8.49 0.68 4.28
C VAL A 255 -8.06 -0.32 5.34
N THR A 256 -7.49 0.18 6.44
CA THR A 256 -7.07 -0.65 7.58
C THR A 256 -7.67 -0.16 8.89
N GLY A 257 -7.64 -1.02 9.91
CA GLY A 257 -7.94 -0.68 11.29
C GLY A 257 -6.65 -0.64 12.12
N LEU A 258 -6.18 0.57 12.47
CA LEU A 258 -5.05 0.73 13.38
C LEU A 258 -5.40 0.20 14.75
N GLN A 259 -4.49 -0.58 15.33
CA GLN A 259 -4.65 -1.08 16.70
C GLN A 259 -4.27 0.01 17.71
N LYS A 260 -4.84 -0.07 18.91
CA LYS A 260 -4.43 0.79 20.01
C LYS A 260 -3.02 0.42 20.46
N PHE A 261 -2.16 1.43 20.66
CA PHE A 261 -0.84 1.23 21.24
C PHE A 261 -0.97 0.75 22.68
N SER A 262 -0.28 -0.33 23.00
CA SER A 262 -0.14 -0.87 24.36
C SER A 262 1.16 -1.63 24.46
N ILE A 263 1.80 -1.58 25.60
CA ILE A 263 2.94 -2.43 25.94
C ILE A 263 2.46 -3.88 26.15
N ASP A 264 1.25 -4.05 26.68
CA ASP A 264 0.61 -5.36 26.86
C ASP A 264 0.04 -5.87 25.51
N VAL A 265 0.58 -7.00 25.05
CA VAL A 265 0.18 -7.64 23.78
C VAL A 265 -1.28 -8.09 23.78
N ALA A 266 -1.81 -8.55 24.92
CA ALA A 266 -3.21 -8.99 25.00
C ALA A 266 -4.19 -7.81 24.83
N ARG A 267 -3.89 -6.67 25.46
CA ARG A 267 -4.66 -5.43 25.35
C ARG A 267 -4.58 -4.84 23.93
N LYS A 268 -3.44 -4.98 23.26
CA LYS A 268 -3.27 -4.57 21.86
C LYS A 268 -4.24 -5.30 20.95
N ARG A 269 -4.33 -6.64 21.06
CA ARG A 269 -5.18 -7.49 20.19
C ARG A 269 -6.69 -7.31 20.41
N ALA A 270 -7.09 -6.92 21.61
CA ALA A 270 -8.49 -6.69 21.97
C ALA A 270 -8.95 -5.24 21.72
N SER A 271 -8.11 -4.41 21.09
CA SER A 271 -8.41 -2.98 20.94
C SER A 271 -9.45 -2.68 19.87
N ILE A 272 -10.21 -1.60 20.09
CA ILE A 272 -11.12 -1.06 19.09
C ILE A 272 -10.29 -0.43 17.97
N PRO A 273 -10.55 -0.70 16.67
CA PRO A 273 -9.76 -0.14 15.59
C PRO A 273 -10.05 1.36 15.37
N LYS A 274 -9.00 2.14 15.05
CA LYS A 274 -9.10 3.46 14.39
C LYS A 274 -8.92 3.22 12.89
N TYR A 275 -9.93 3.56 12.09
CA TYR A 275 -9.88 3.30 10.65
C TYR A 275 -8.97 4.29 9.95
N GLN A 276 -8.26 3.83 8.90
CA GLN A 276 -7.38 4.66 8.11
C GLN A 276 -7.32 4.15 6.67
N VAL A 277 -7.61 5.01 5.70
CA VAL A 277 -7.41 4.70 4.27
C VAL A 277 -5.93 4.76 3.91
N TYR A 278 -5.52 3.95 2.93
CA TYR A 278 -4.16 4.01 2.39
C TYR A 278 -3.94 5.14 1.38
N ASN A 279 -5.04 5.73 0.88
CA ASN A 279 -4.99 6.84 -0.07
C ASN A 279 -6.26 7.69 0.08
N ASN A 280 -6.10 9.00 0.21
CA ASN A 280 -7.23 9.88 0.48
C ASN A 280 -8.24 9.98 -0.66
N ALA A 281 -7.86 9.64 -1.90
CA ALA A 281 -8.81 9.51 -3.00
C ALA A 281 -9.97 8.56 -2.67
N LEU A 282 -9.71 7.51 -1.85
CA LEU A 282 -10.73 6.56 -1.42
C LEU A 282 -11.77 7.24 -0.51
N LEU A 283 -11.32 8.15 0.38
CA LEU A 283 -12.21 8.90 1.27
C LEU A 283 -13.02 9.95 0.50
N SER A 284 -12.36 10.80 -0.26
CA SER A 284 -12.99 11.93 -0.96
C SER A 284 -13.95 11.49 -2.07
N SER A 285 -13.66 10.39 -2.76
CA SER A 285 -14.58 9.85 -3.77
C SER A 285 -15.90 9.33 -3.20
N GLN A 286 -15.94 8.94 -1.92
CA GLN A 286 -17.13 8.34 -1.27
C GLN A 286 -17.96 9.36 -0.47
N LEU A 287 -17.37 10.48 -0.03
CA LEU A 287 -18.08 11.41 0.88
C LEU A 287 -19.03 12.41 0.19
N GLY A 288 -19.14 12.42 -1.13
CA GLY A 288 -20.09 13.28 -1.84
C GLY A 288 -19.83 14.80 -1.75
N LEU A 289 -18.73 15.22 -1.12
CA LEU A 289 -18.30 16.60 -1.05
C LEU A 289 -17.48 16.99 -2.28
N THR A 290 -17.55 18.27 -2.69
CA THR A 290 -16.62 18.81 -3.69
C THR A 290 -15.34 19.30 -3.01
N PHE A 291 -14.26 19.44 -3.77
CA PHE A 291 -12.98 19.97 -3.28
C PHE A 291 -13.15 21.35 -2.62
N GLN A 292 -13.84 22.26 -3.30
CA GLN A 292 -14.09 23.60 -2.75
C GLN A 292 -14.87 23.59 -1.44
N LYS A 293 -15.90 22.73 -1.33
CA LYS A 293 -16.67 22.57 -0.09
C LYS A 293 -15.83 21.96 1.02
N ALA A 294 -15.02 20.97 0.71
CA ALA A 294 -14.13 20.34 1.69
C ALA A 294 -13.12 21.33 2.27
N VAL A 295 -12.48 22.16 1.42
CA VAL A 295 -11.50 23.19 1.85
C VAL A 295 -12.17 24.29 2.68
N SER A 296 -13.40 24.70 2.34
CA SER A 296 -14.11 25.79 3.05
C SER A 296 -14.72 25.37 4.39
N ASP A 297 -14.91 24.08 4.64
CA ASP A 297 -15.43 23.53 5.92
C ASP A 297 -14.27 23.04 6.79
N SER A 298 -13.91 23.81 7.80
CA SER A 298 -12.76 23.50 8.68
C SER A 298 -12.86 22.14 9.37
N LYS A 299 -14.07 21.68 9.70
CA LYS A 299 -14.29 20.38 10.33
C LYS A 299 -14.08 19.22 9.35
N GLN A 300 -14.61 19.34 8.14
CA GLN A 300 -14.40 18.36 7.08
C GLN A 300 -12.95 18.36 6.66
N TRP A 301 -12.35 19.52 6.47
CA TRP A 301 -10.94 19.65 6.13
C TRP A 301 -10.03 18.99 7.16
N GLY A 302 -10.33 19.14 8.47
CA GLY A 302 -9.60 18.45 9.53
C GLY A 302 -9.57 16.93 9.35
N GLN A 303 -10.70 16.31 8.96
CA GLN A 303 -10.76 14.88 8.68
C GLN A 303 -9.91 14.49 7.45
N PHE A 304 -10.02 15.24 6.35
CA PHE A 304 -9.19 14.98 5.15
C PHE A 304 -7.71 15.15 5.45
N PHE A 305 -7.36 16.16 6.22
CA PHE A 305 -5.99 16.46 6.58
C PHE A 305 -5.38 15.34 7.44
N GLU A 306 -6.03 14.96 8.54
CA GLU A 306 -5.58 13.86 9.39
C GLU A 306 -5.49 12.55 8.59
N SER A 307 -6.48 12.25 7.78
CA SER A 307 -6.51 11.06 6.94
C SER A 307 -5.38 11.05 5.91
N ALA A 308 -5.02 12.19 5.30
CA ALA A 308 -3.91 12.28 4.34
C ALA A 308 -2.54 12.05 5.02
N ILE A 309 -2.34 12.61 6.22
CA ILE A 309 -1.14 12.35 7.02
C ILE A 309 -1.07 10.88 7.40
N GLY A 310 -2.18 10.28 7.85
CA GLY A 310 -2.24 8.85 8.16
C GLY A 310 -1.95 7.95 6.95
N ALA A 311 -2.48 8.29 5.77
CA ALA A 311 -2.20 7.56 4.53
C ALA A 311 -0.71 7.60 4.16
N TYR A 312 -0.08 8.77 4.31
CA TYR A 312 1.37 8.91 4.13
C TYR A 312 2.16 8.06 5.12
N ILE A 313 1.82 8.12 6.41
CA ILE A 313 2.45 7.29 7.45
C ILE A 313 2.33 5.79 7.12
N LEU A 314 1.16 5.32 6.67
CA LEU A 314 0.97 3.93 6.26
C LEU A 314 1.81 3.55 5.03
N SER A 315 1.96 4.47 4.06
CA SER A 315 2.82 4.26 2.89
C SER A 315 4.28 4.10 3.27
N GLU A 316 4.78 4.96 4.16
CA GLU A 316 6.13 4.87 4.72
C GLU A 316 6.33 3.60 5.57
N ALA A 317 5.32 3.24 6.39
CA ALA A 317 5.34 2.02 7.19
C ALA A 317 5.43 0.76 6.33
N PHE A 318 4.65 0.70 5.25
CA PHE A 318 4.71 -0.39 4.28
C PHE A 318 6.10 -0.51 3.63
N THR A 319 6.67 0.61 3.21
CA THR A 319 7.97 0.63 2.53
C THR A 319 9.13 0.31 3.48
N HIS A 320 9.12 0.87 4.69
CA HIS A 320 10.25 0.82 5.64
C HIS A 320 10.06 -0.12 6.82
N ARG A 321 8.96 -0.88 6.84
CA ARG A 321 8.69 -1.95 7.82
C ARG A 321 8.72 -1.46 9.26
N PHE A 322 7.90 -0.47 9.60
CA PHE A 322 7.57 -0.10 10.96
C PHE A 322 6.07 -0.25 11.24
N GLU A 323 5.69 -0.40 12.49
CA GLU A 323 4.29 -0.55 12.91
C GLU A 323 3.66 0.81 13.16
N VAL A 324 2.35 0.93 12.90
CA VAL A 324 1.55 2.15 13.15
C VAL A 324 0.38 1.81 14.06
N PHE A 325 0.22 2.60 15.09
CA PHE A 325 -0.84 2.51 16.08
C PHE A 325 -1.46 3.89 16.30
N TYR A 326 -2.58 3.94 17.01
CA TYR A 326 -3.08 5.11 17.70
C TYR A 326 -3.03 4.86 19.21
N TRP A 327 -3.11 5.92 20.02
CA TRP A 327 -3.25 5.76 21.47
C TRP A 327 -4.45 6.54 21.98
N ARG A 328 -5.20 5.94 22.92
CA ARG A 328 -6.32 6.58 23.58
C ARG A 328 -6.52 6.03 24.98
N GLU A 329 -6.71 6.92 25.95
CA GLU A 329 -7.10 6.58 27.33
C GLU A 329 -8.09 7.58 27.87
N GLY A 330 -9.34 7.16 28.07
CA GLY A 330 -10.45 8.07 28.38
C GLY A 330 -10.71 9.04 27.24
N ASN A 331 -10.54 10.34 27.50
CA ASN A 331 -10.68 11.42 26.53
C ASN A 331 -9.36 11.83 25.87
N ASP A 332 -8.23 11.35 26.40
CA ASP A 332 -6.91 11.64 25.88
C ASP A 332 -6.59 10.74 24.69
N GLU A 333 -6.15 11.32 23.58
CA GLU A 333 -5.83 10.61 22.34
C GLU A 333 -4.54 11.16 21.74
N VAL A 334 -3.78 10.28 21.07
CA VAL A 334 -2.68 10.62 20.16
C VAL A 334 -2.98 9.93 18.83
N ASP A 335 -2.96 10.69 17.74
CA ASP A 335 -3.44 10.23 16.43
C ASP A 335 -2.65 9.06 15.88
N PHE A 336 -1.30 9.13 15.91
CA PHE A 336 -0.44 8.08 15.40
C PHE A 336 0.75 7.83 16.31
N ILE A 337 1.03 6.55 16.56
CA ILE A 337 2.25 6.09 17.22
C ILE A 337 2.99 5.19 16.23
N LEU A 338 4.18 5.60 15.83
CA LEU A 338 5.06 4.81 14.98
C LEU A 338 5.99 3.99 15.86
N LYS A 339 6.17 2.70 15.57
CA LYS A 339 7.04 1.82 16.34
C LYS A 339 7.96 1.01 15.44
N LYS A 340 9.25 1.05 15.73
CA LYS A 340 10.26 0.18 15.13
C LYS A 340 11.23 -0.29 16.21
N ASN A 341 11.32 -1.60 16.40
CA ASN A 341 12.07 -2.20 17.50
C ASN A 341 11.58 -1.67 18.87
N GLN A 342 12.47 -1.06 19.66
CA GLN A 342 12.14 -0.47 20.96
C GLN A 342 11.85 1.03 20.89
N LYS A 343 12.10 1.70 19.74
CA LYS A 343 11.82 3.13 19.55
C LYS A 343 10.38 3.34 19.13
N PHE A 344 9.74 4.35 19.67
CA PHE A 344 8.42 4.80 19.21
C PHE A 344 8.32 6.33 19.21
N ILE A 345 7.50 6.84 18.33
CA ILE A 345 7.35 8.25 17.98
C ILE A 345 5.88 8.57 18.04
N ALA A 346 5.51 9.66 18.69
CA ALA A 346 4.14 10.14 18.79
C ALA A 346 3.92 11.27 17.77
N ILE A 347 2.81 11.20 17.04
CA ILE A 347 2.42 12.20 16.04
C ILE A 347 0.97 12.61 16.31
N GLU A 348 0.78 13.91 16.48
CA GLU A 348 -0.52 14.56 16.60
C GLU A 348 -0.76 15.41 15.35
N VAL A 349 -1.98 15.40 14.82
CA VAL A 349 -2.35 16.13 13.60
C VAL A 349 -3.38 17.19 13.91
N LYS A 350 -3.07 18.46 13.64
CA LYS A 350 -3.96 19.61 13.92
C LYS A 350 -4.08 20.52 12.69
N SER A 351 -5.23 20.50 12.05
CA SER A 351 -5.54 21.45 10.97
C SER A 351 -5.77 22.88 11.46
N ASN A 352 -6.10 23.06 12.76
CA ASN A 352 -6.33 24.35 13.40
C ASN A 352 -5.26 24.62 14.44
N GLY A 353 -4.97 25.88 14.71
CA GLY A 353 -3.83 26.37 15.49
C GLY A 353 -3.67 25.97 16.97
N GLU A 354 -4.16 24.82 17.45
CA GLU A 354 -3.87 24.29 18.78
C GLU A 354 -2.52 23.58 18.83
N ALA A 355 -1.64 23.98 19.77
CA ALA A 355 -0.25 23.55 19.73
C ALA A 355 0.06 22.25 20.52
N TYR A 356 -0.60 21.99 21.64
CA TYR A 356 -0.28 20.83 22.51
C TYR A 356 -1.55 20.29 23.14
N THR A 357 -1.73 18.97 23.07
CA THR A 357 -2.91 18.32 23.65
C THR A 357 -2.57 17.64 24.98
N THR A 358 -3.54 17.56 25.88
CA THR A 358 -3.43 16.79 27.14
C THR A 358 -3.09 15.32 26.88
N GLY A 359 -3.62 14.76 25.78
CA GLY A 359 -3.34 13.40 25.36
C GLY A 359 -1.86 13.18 25.02
N LEU A 360 -1.26 14.12 24.27
CA LEU A 360 0.15 14.03 23.90
C LEU A 360 1.08 14.17 25.12
N GLU A 361 0.76 15.08 26.04
CA GLU A 361 1.51 15.26 27.29
C GLU A 361 1.42 14.01 28.18
N ARG A 362 0.21 13.46 28.35
CA ARG A 362 0.00 12.24 29.11
C ARG A 362 0.73 11.05 28.49
N PHE A 363 0.68 10.91 27.18
CA PHE A 363 1.41 9.87 26.44
C PHE A 363 2.92 10.00 26.66
N ARG A 364 3.47 11.23 26.59
CA ARG A 364 4.88 11.52 26.85
C ARG A 364 5.31 11.06 28.23
N ASN A 365 4.51 11.40 29.26
CA ASN A 365 4.82 11.05 30.66
C ASN A 365 4.73 9.56 30.94
N LEU A 366 3.82 8.83 30.25
CA LEU A 366 3.63 7.39 30.45
C LEU A 366 4.64 6.52 29.70
N PHE A 367 5.02 6.93 28.48
CA PHE A 367 5.75 6.04 27.57
C PHE A 367 7.10 6.56 27.13
N HIS A 368 7.46 7.82 27.39
CA HIS A 368 8.74 8.44 27.05
C HIS A 368 9.15 8.20 25.57
N PRO A 369 8.33 8.64 24.57
CA PRO A 369 8.64 8.43 23.17
C PRO A 369 9.97 9.08 22.78
N SER A 370 10.67 8.49 21.80
CA SER A 370 11.94 9.00 21.28
C SER A 370 11.80 10.38 20.63
N ALA A 371 10.65 10.66 20.04
CA ALA A 371 10.31 11.96 19.48
C ALA A 371 8.79 12.19 19.48
N ILE A 372 8.41 13.47 19.42
CA ILE A 372 7.03 13.93 19.34
C ILE A 372 6.92 14.94 18.21
N PHE A 373 5.93 14.78 17.34
CA PHE A 373 5.63 15.71 16.26
C PHE A 373 4.19 16.19 16.35
N ILE A 374 4.01 17.48 16.15
CA ILE A 374 2.70 18.06 15.87
C ILE A 374 2.73 18.49 14.40
N VAL A 375 1.84 17.93 13.59
CA VAL A 375 1.74 18.25 12.16
C VAL A 375 0.60 19.23 11.97
N GLY A 376 0.91 20.44 11.50
CA GLY A 376 -0.05 21.52 11.28
C GLY A 376 0.58 22.91 11.40
N GLU A 377 -0.25 23.95 11.47
CA GLU A 377 0.19 25.35 11.45
C GLU A 377 1.19 25.75 12.55
N LYS A 378 1.00 25.25 13.76
CA LYS A 378 1.86 25.56 14.93
C LYS A 378 2.93 24.49 15.19
N GLY A 379 3.17 23.59 14.25
CA GLY A 379 4.15 22.53 14.35
C GLY A 379 4.93 22.36 13.07
N VAL A 380 5.18 21.12 12.68
CA VAL A 380 5.76 20.80 11.37
C VAL A 380 4.69 21.03 10.31
N SER A 381 4.96 21.87 9.33
CA SER A 381 4.00 22.10 8.24
C SER A 381 3.73 20.80 7.48
N PRO A 382 2.50 20.61 6.95
CA PRO A 382 2.15 19.39 6.20
C PRO A 382 3.08 19.17 5.00
N GLU A 383 3.51 20.24 4.33
CA GLU A 383 4.46 20.14 3.24
C GLU A 383 5.81 19.59 3.67
N VAL A 384 6.34 20.05 4.80
CA VAL A 384 7.60 19.55 5.37
C VAL A 384 7.43 18.10 5.80
N PHE A 385 6.34 17.77 6.51
CA PHE A 385 6.10 16.41 7.00
C PHE A 385 5.96 15.40 5.86
N LEU A 386 5.18 15.69 4.83
CA LEU A 386 4.98 14.82 3.67
C LEU A 386 6.23 14.68 2.76
N ASN A 387 7.27 15.49 2.99
CA ASN A 387 8.58 15.36 2.37
C ASN A 387 9.61 14.62 3.22
N MET A 388 9.31 14.31 4.50
CA MET A 388 10.26 13.65 5.40
C MET A 388 10.39 12.16 5.04
N ASP A 389 11.58 11.62 5.11
CA ASP A 389 11.81 10.17 5.16
C ASP A 389 11.61 9.71 6.60
N LEU A 390 10.44 9.14 6.90
CA LEU A 390 10.11 8.71 8.27
C LEU A 390 11.01 7.59 8.81
N ARG A 391 11.75 6.89 7.94
CA ARG A 391 12.75 5.91 8.35
C ARG A 391 13.83 6.54 9.23
N LYS A 392 14.24 7.79 8.90
CA LYS A 392 15.29 8.52 9.63
C LYS A 392 14.91 8.88 11.06
N LEU A 393 13.62 8.87 11.39
CA LEU A 393 13.17 9.11 12.76
C LEU A 393 13.53 7.98 13.72
N PHE A 394 13.92 6.82 13.21
CA PHE A 394 14.33 5.66 14.00
C PHE A 394 15.85 5.45 14.04
N GLU A 395 16.59 6.27 13.32
CA GLU A 395 18.06 6.31 13.38
C GLU A 395 18.52 7.09 14.61
#